data_6b64a51a9edc3a7700a55bca96edf202
#
_entry.id   6b64a51a9edc3a7700a55bca96edf202
#
_cell.length_a   1.000
_cell.length_b   1.000
_cell.length_c   1.000
_cell.angle_alpha   90.00
_cell.angle_beta   90.00
_cell.angle_gamma   90.00
#
_symmetry.space_group_name_H-M   'P 1'
#
loop_
_entity.id
_entity.type
_entity.pdbx_description
1 polymer ?
#
loop_
_entity_poly.entity_id
_entity_poly.type
_entity_poly.pdbx_seq_one_letter_code
_entity_poly.pdbx_strand_id
1 'polypeptide(L)'
;MVTVRIWDLPTRLFHWLLATCVVALVVTGNIGGNAMVWHFRLGYTVLTLLLFRLSWGFVGGHWSRWRQPFLAPSHVLSYLRGVSARQPWAGHNPIGSWSVLLMLLWLLVQVSTGLVSDDEIANAGPLTALVSGATVSAATAWHKGLGKLVLIL
;
A
#
# COMPACT_ATOMS: atom_id res chain seq x y z
N MET A 1 17.22 -4.21 31.75
CA MET A 1 16.88 -3.64 30.44
C MET A 1 15.39 -3.87 30.20
N VAL A 2 14.62 -2.80 29.97
CA VAL A 2 13.18 -2.93 29.64
C VAL A 2 13.07 -3.06 28.13
N THR A 3 12.64 -4.23 27.65
CA THR A 3 12.36 -4.46 26.22
C THR A 3 11.00 -3.87 25.88
N VAL A 4 10.96 -2.84 25.05
CA VAL A 4 9.73 -2.23 24.56
C VAL A 4 9.40 -2.84 23.19
N ARG A 5 8.21 -3.47 23.07
CA ARG A 5 7.72 -3.99 21.78
C ARG A 5 7.14 -2.83 20.98
N ILE A 6 7.82 -2.44 19.91
CA ILE A 6 7.41 -1.29 19.05
C ILE A 6 6.25 -1.68 18.14
N TRP A 7 6.35 -2.79 17.44
CA TRP A 7 5.30 -3.23 16.50
C TRP A 7 4.38 -4.26 17.13
N ASP A 8 3.09 -3.93 17.20
CA ASP A 8 2.06 -4.85 17.67
C ASP A 8 1.84 -6.01 16.66
N LEU A 9 1.21 -7.08 17.12
CA LEU A 9 0.97 -8.27 16.30
C LEU A 9 0.11 -7.96 15.07
N PRO A 10 -0.99 -7.19 15.16
CA PRO A 10 -1.79 -6.84 14.00
C PRO A 10 -0.99 -6.10 12.91
N THR A 11 -0.12 -5.16 13.27
CA THR A 11 0.74 -4.44 12.32
C THR A 11 1.73 -5.37 11.65
N ARG A 12 2.31 -6.32 12.39
CA ARG A 12 3.25 -7.31 11.83
C ARG A 12 2.56 -8.27 10.87
N LEU A 13 1.38 -8.78 11.24
CA LEU A 13 0.59 -9.65 10.36
C LEU A 13 0.15 -8.91 9.11
N PHE A 14 -0.36 -7.69 9.25
CA PHE A 14 -0.69 -6.82 8.12
C PHE A 14 0.50 -6.69 7.14
N HIS A 15 1.69 -6.37 7.64
CA HIS A 15 2.88 -6.17 6.81
C HIS A 15 3.22 -7.42 5.98
N TRP A 16 3.29 -8.59 6.63
CA TRP A 16 3.67 -9.83 5.93
C TRP A 16 2.59 -10.31 4.97
N LEU A 17 1.32 -10.20 5.35
CA LEU A 17 0.21 -10.53 4.44
C LEU A 17 0.20 -9.60 3.24
N LEU A 18 0.35 -8.29 3.46
CA LEU A 18 0.41 -7.32 2.37
C LEU A 18 1.57 -7.61 1.43
N ALA A 19 2.78 -7.81 1.94
CA ALA A 19 3.97 -8.10 1.14
C ALA A 19 3.77 -9.37 0.30
N THR A 20 3.26 -10.44 0.89
CA THR A 20 2.97 -11.70 0.18
C THR A 20 1.91 -11.50 -0.90
N CYS A 21 0.82 -10.79 -0.61
CA CYS A 21 -0.22 -10.49 -1.59
C CYS A 21 0.32 -9.64 -2.75
N VAL A 22 1.14 -8.63 -2.48
CA VAL A 22 1.73 -7.78 -3.52
C VAL A 22 2.64 -8.60 -4.46
N VAL A 23 3.50 -9.46 -3.91
CA VAL A 23 4.32 -10.36 -4.74
C VAL A 23 3.44 -11.27 -5.60
N ALA A 24 2.42 -11.88 -5.00
CA ALA A 24 1.50 -12.76 -5.73
C ALA A 24 0.69 -12.01 -6.80
N LEU A 25 0.29 -10.75 -6.55
CA LEU A 25 -0.36 -9.89 -7.53
C LEU A 25 0.53 -9.59 -8.73
N VAL A 26 1.80 -9.29 -8.48
CA VAL A 26 2.77 -9.08 -9.57
C VAL A 26 2.93 -10.35 -10.40
N VAL A 27 3.09 -11.50 -9.75
CA VAL A 27 3.23 -12.79 -10.45
C VAL A 27 1.97 -13.10 -11.27
N THR A 28 0.79 -13.06 -10.67
CA THR A 28 -0.48 -13.39 -11.35
C THR A 28 -0.82 -12.42 -12.47
N GLY A 29 -0.52 -11.12 -12.30
CA GLY A 29 -0.73 -10.11 -13.33
C GLY A 29 0.20 -10.27 -14.54
N ASN A 30 1.42 -10.80 -14.33
CA ASN A 30 2.34 -11.09 -15.43
C ASN A 30 2.03 -12.43 -16.14
N ILE A 31 1.51 -13.42 -15.43
CA ILE A 31 1.08 -14.71 -16.03
C ILE A 31 -0.16 -14.49 -16.90
N GLY A 32 -1.13 -13.69 -16.43
CA GLY A 32 -2.39 -13.46 -17.15
C GLY A 32 -3.29 -14.71 -17.24
N GLY A 33 -4.22 -14.71 -18.19
CA GLY A 33 -5.12 -15.83 -18.42
C GLY A 33 -5.86 -16.27 -17.16
N ASN A 34 -5.89 -17.57 -16.86
CA ASN A 34 -6.58 -18.11 -15.67
C ASN A 34 -6.00 -17.59 -14.33
N ALA A 35 -4.77 -17.08 -14.29
CA ALA A 35 -4.19 -16.49 -13.09
C ALA A 35 -4.86 -15.16 -12.72
N MET A 36 -5.56 -14.49 -13.65
CA MET A 36 -6.28 -13.25 -13.38
C MET A 36 -7.39 -13.43 -12.35
N VAL A 37 -8.01 -14.59 -12.24
CA VAL A 37 -8.99 -14.89 -11.17
C VAL A 37 -8.34 -14.74 -9.80
N TRP A 38 -7.12 -15.20 -9.63
CA TRP A 38 -6.36 -15.03 -8.38
C TRP A 38 -5.89 -13.59 -8.21
N HIS A 39 -5.49 -12.91 -9.29
CA HIS A 39 -5.15 -11.48 -9.26
C HIS A 39 -6.28 -10.65 -8.67
N PHE A 40 -7.51 -10.82 -9.13
CA PHE A 40 -8.67 -10.11 -8.59
C PHE A 40 -8.92 -10.44 -7.10
N ARG A 41 -8.89 -11.73 -6.72
CA ARG A 41 -9.07 -12.15 -5.32
C ARG A 41 -8.02 -11.54 -4.40
N LEU A 42 -6.77 -11.56 -4.82
CA LEU A 42 -5.66 -10.95 -4.08
C LEU A 42 -5.81 -9.42 -4.03
N GLY A 43 -6.29 -8.78 -5.10
CA GLY A 43 -6.60 -7.36 -5.13
C GLY A 43 -7.63 -6.96 -4.07
N TYR A 44 -8.72 -7.73 -3.94
CA TYR A 44 -9.71 -7.53 -2.86
C TYR A 44 -9.12 -7.76 -1.48
N THR A 45 -8.23 -8.74 -1.34
CA THR A 45 -7.50 -8.97 -0.07
C THR A 45 -6.63 -7.77 0.28
N VAL A 46 -5.89 -7.22 -0.68
CA VAL A 46 -5.08 -6.01 -0.47
C VAL A 46 -5.96 -4.81 -0.12
N LEU A 47 -7.10 -4.62 -0.80
CA LEU A 47 -8.06 -3.57 -0.42
C LEU A 47 -8.48 -3.69 1.04
N THR A 48 -8.86 -4.90 1.47
CA THR A 48 -9.26 -5.17 2.86
C THR A 48 -8.12 -4.86 3.84
N LEU A 49 -6.90 -5.25 3.51
CA LEU A 49 -5.72 -4.95 4.32
C LEU A 49 -5.44 -3.44 4.41
N LEU A 50 -5.60 -2.70 3.32
CA LEU A 50 -5.43 -1.24 3.31
C LEU A 50 -6.49 -0.55 4.17
N LEU A 51 -7.76 -0.96 4.07
CA LEU A 51 -8.84 -0.47 4.93
C LEU A 51 -8.59 -0.80 6.40
N PHE A 52 -8.14 -2.02 6.69
CA PHE A 52 -7.70 -2.40 8.03
C PHE A 52 -6.57 -1.47 8.52
N ARG A 53 -5.52 -1.25 7.72
CA ARG A 53 -4.38 -0.41 8.11
C ARG A 53 -4.80 1.04 8.34
N LEU A 54 -5.69 1.55 7.51
CA LEU A 54 -6.26 2.89 7.68
C LEU A 54 -6.96 3.01 9.03
N SER A 55 -7.87 2.08 9.34
CA SER A 55 -8.62 2.04 10.61
C SER A 55 -7.68 1.81 11.80
N TRP A 56 -6.72 0.88 11.68
CA TRP A 56 -5.75 0.58 12.73
C TRP A 56 -4.85 1.76 13.05
N GLY A 57 -4.62 2.64 12.09
CA GLY A 57 -3.91 3.89 12.30
C GLY A 57 -4.61 4.88 13.25
N PHE A 58 -5.90 4.72 13.50
CA PHE A 58 -6.66 5.54 14.46
C PHE A 58 -6.81 4.86 15.82
N VAL A 59 -7.10 3.56 15.84
CA VAL A 59 -7.46 2.81 17.07
C VAL A 59 -6.36 1.87 17.57
N GLY A 60 -5.34 1.60 16.76
CA GLY A 60 -4.28 0.65 17.05
C GLY A 60 -3.32 1.06 18.16
N GLY A 61 -2.27 0.27 18.34
CA GLY A 61 -1.22 0.51 19.33
C GLY A 61 -0.51 1.84 19.13
N HIS A 62 0.15 2.34 20.19
CA HIS A 62 0.79 3.67 20.20
C HIS A 62 1.67 3.91 18.96
N TRP A 63 2.51 2.96 18.58
CA TRP A 63 3.44 3.07 17.46
C TRP A 63 2.81 2.82 16.07
N SER A 64 1.57 2.34 16.04
CA SER A 64 0.82 2.08 14.80
C SER A 64 -0.06 3.26 14.36
N ARG A 65 -0.22 4.27 15.24
CA ARG A 65 -1.12 5.40 14.99
C ARG A 65 -0.54 6.43 14.04
N TRP A 66 -1.42 7.07 13.23
CA TRP A 66 -1.09 8.17 12.34
C TRP A 66 -0.63 9.45 13.06
N ARG A 67 -0.91 9.59 14.36
CA ARG A 67 -0.52 10.75 15.18
C ARG A 67 0.98 10.77 15.54
N GLN A 68 1.81 10.02 14.86
CA GLN A 68 3.25 10.07 15.05
C GLN A 68 3.80 11.44 14.58
N PRO A 69 4.60 12.12 15.41
CA PRO A 69 5.11 13.47 15.10
C PRO A 69 6.01 13.51 13.87
N PHE A 70 6.49 12.35 13.41
CA PHE A 70 7.46 12.21 12.32
C PHE A 70 6.88 12.46 10.92
N LEU A 71 5.56 12.58 10.77
CA LEU A 71 4.93 12.92 9.50
C LEU A 71 5.01 14.42 9.16
N ALA A 72 5.37 15.29 10.11
CA ALA A 72 5.53 16.70 9.81
C ALA A 72 6.73 16.95 8.87
N PRO A 73 6.57 17.68 7.75
CA PRO A 73 7.65 17.95 6.80
C PRO A 73 8.90 18.58 7.43
N SER A 74 8.71 19.37 8.50
CA SER A 74 9.82 19.97 9.27
C SER A 74 10.76 18.91 9.88
N HIS A 75 10.24 17.77 10.31
CA HIS A 75 11.06 16.68 10.86
C HIS A 75 11.91 16.00 9.78
N VAL A 76 11.34 15.82 8.58
CA VAL A 76 12.11 15.30 7.43
C VAL A 76 13.24 16.24 7.08
N LEU A 77 12.96 17.55 6.98
CA LEU A 77 13.97 18.55 6.66
C LEU A 77 15.07 18.61 7.72
N SER A 78 14.72 18.57 9.00
CA SER A 78 15.68 18.54 10.12
C SER A 78 16.53 17.26 10.09
N TYR A 79 15.92 16.12 9.73
CA TYR A 79 16.63 14.86 9.59
C TYR A 79 17.64 14.89 8.43
N LEU A 80 17.23 15.40 7.26
CA LEU A 80 18.09 15.57 6.08
C LEU A 80 19.25 16.53 6.34
N ARG A 81 19.03 17.57 7.17
CA ARG A 81 20.09 18.52 7.58
C ARG A 81 21.02 17.96 8.67
N GLY A 82 20.82 16.70 9.10
CA GLY A 82 21.64 16.06 10.13
C GLY A 82 21.36 16.52 11.58
N VAL A 83 20.44 17.47 11.79
CA VAL A 83 20.12 18.02 13.11
C VAL A 83 19.51 16.94 14.03
N SER A 84 18.70 16.04 13.47
CA SER A 84 18.00 14.99 14.22
C SER A 84 18.58 13.59 14.01
N ALA A 85 19.64 13.45 13.22
CA ALA A 85 20.19 12.12 12.86
C ALA A 85 20.76 11.34 14.05
N ARG A 86 21.09 12.03 15.16
CA ARG A 86 21.65 11.42 16.37
C ARG A 86 20.61 11.01 17.42
N GLN A 87 19.31 11.26 17.18
CA GLN A 87 18.28 10.84 18.13
C GLN A 87 17.95 9.36 17.93
N PRO A 88 17.87 8.56 19.02
CA PRO A 88 17.42 7.18 18.91
C PRO A 88 15.93 7.14 18.53
N TRP A 89 15.64 6.74 17.30
CA TRP A 89 14.29 6.62 16.81
C TRP A 89 13.68 5.28 17.26
N ALA A 90 12.66 5.35 18.09
CA ALA A 90 11.86 4.17 18.37
C ALA A 90 10.84 4.00 17.23
N GLY A 91 11.02 2.98 16.38
CA GLY A 91 10.19 2.75 15.18
C GLY A 91 10.81 3.32 13.91
N HIS A 92 10.00 3.92 13.03
CA HIS A 92 10.49 4.52 11.80
C HIS A 92 11.11 5.91 12.04
N ASN A 93 12.22 6.17 11.36
CA ASN A 93 12.71 7.55 11.25
C ASN A 93 11.78 8.39 10.33
N PRO A 94 11.93 9.72 10.26
CA PRO A 94 11.03 10.57 9.45
C PRO A 94 10.94 10.15 7.97
N ILE A 95 12.04 9.76 7.33
CA ILE A 95 12.05 9.32 5.93
C ILE A 95 11.30 7.98 5.81
N GLY A 96 11.55 7.02 6.71
CA GLY A 96 10.85 5.74 6.73
C GLY A 96 9.34 5.89 6.93
N SER A 97 8.91 6.84 7.77
CA SER A 97 7.48 7.14 7.96
C SER A 97 6.83 7.65 6.68
N TRP A 98 7.49 8.54 5.96
CA TRP A 98 7.01 9.03 4.66
C TRP A 98 7.02 7.94 3.58
N SER A 99 8.05 7.09 3.54
CA SER A 99 8.10 5.94 2.62
C SER A 99 6.90 5.00 2.82
N VAL A 100 6.56 4.68 4.08
CA VAL A 100 5.38 3.86 4.38
C VAL A 100 4.10 4.54 3.91
N LEU A 101 3.92 5.84 4.19
CA LEU A 101 2.75 6.58 3.77
C LEU A 101 2.61 6.61 2.24
N LEU A 102 3.69 6.88 1.53
CA LEU A 102 3.71 6.92 0.06
C LEU A 102 3.44 5.54 -0.55
N MET A 103 4.00 4.46 0.02
CA MET A 103 3.70 3.09 -0.44
C MET A 103 2.23 2.73 -0.22
N LEU A 104 1.64 3.06 0.92
CA LEU A 104 0.22 2.81 1.18
C LEU A 104 -0.68 3.60 0.22
N LEU A 105 -0.35 4.87 -0.02
CA LEU A 105 -1.07 5.71 -0.99
C LEU A 105 -0.95 5.15 -2.41
N TRP A 106 0.25 4.73 -2.80
CA TRP A 106 0.49 4.09 -4.09
C TRP A 106 -0.35 2.82 -4.28
N LEU A 107 -0.35 1.93 -3.27
CA LEU A 107 -1.15 0.71 -3.31
C LEU A 107 -2.65 1.02 -3.33
N LEU A 108 -3.10 2.08 -2.65
CA LEU A 108 -4.49 2.52 -2.71
C LEU A 108 -4.87 2.97 -4.12
N VAL A 109 -4.04 3.76 -4.78
CA VAL A 109 -4.24 4.16 -6.19
C VAL A 109 -4.25 2.92 -7.09
N GLN A 110 -3.31 2.00 -6.88
CA GLN A 110 -3.20 0.76 -7.65
C GLN A 110 -4.46 -0.11 -7.52
N VAL A 111 -4.97 -0.30 -6.31
CA VAL A 111 -6.21 -1.05 -6.08
C VAL A 111 -7.42 -0.30 -6.66
N SER A 112 -7.51 1.02 -6.46
CA SER A 112 -8.62 1.82 -6.98
C SER A 112 -8.71 1.77 -8.50
N THR A 113 -7.58 1.88 -9.18
CA THR A 113 -7.54 1.72 -10.65
C THR A 113 -7.89 0.30 -11.07
N GLY A 114 -7.46 -0.74 -10.32
CA GLY A 114 -7.81 -2.14 -10.58
C GLY A 114 -9.31 -2.43 -10.46
N LEU A 115 -10.02 -1.77 -9.52
CA LEU A 115 -11.47 -1.91 -9.38
C LEU A 115 -12.26 -1.40 -10.60
N VAL A 116 -11.65 -0.52 -11.39
CA VAL A 116 -12.23 0.11 -12.58
C VAL A 116 -11.61 -0.43 -13.87
N SER A 117 -10.60 -1.29 -13.79
CA SER A 117 -9.88 -1.84 -14.94
C SER A 117 -10.64 -2.98 -15.62
N ASP A 118 -10.41 -3.17 -16.92
CA ASP A 118 -10.90 -4.27 -17.73
C ASP A 118 -9.72 -4.86 -18.51
N ASP A 119 -9.60 -6.20 -18.57
CA ASP A 119 -8.58 -6.86 -19.36
C ASP A 119 -8.99 -7.07 -20.83
N GLU A 120 -10.22 -6.65 -21.19
CA GLU A 120 -10.85 -6.76 -22.52
C GLU A 120 -10.97 -8.21 -23.02
N ILE A 121 -10.79 -9.22 -22.15
CA ILE A 121 -10.85 -10.63 -22.50
C ILE A 121 -11.95 -11.33 -21.70
N ALA A 122 -11.81 -11.40 -20.38
CA ALA A 122 -12.72 -12.17 -19.54
C ALA A 122 -12.92 -11.58 -18.14
N ASN A 123 -12.13 -10.60 -17.73
CA ASN A 123 -12.15 -10.10 -16.37
C ASN A 123 -12.27 -8.57 -16.34
N ALA A 124 -13.34 -8.10 -15.72
CA ALA A 124 -13.58 -6.68 -15.49
C ALA A 124 -13.69 -6.39 -13.98
N GLY A 125 -13.17 -5.26 -13.58
CA GLY A 125 -13.32 -4.77 -12.22
C GLY A 125 -14.78 -4.48 -11.88
N PRO A 126 -15.18 -4.59 -10.59
CA PRO A 126 -16.59 -4.50 -10.19
C PRO A 126 -17.21 -3.11 -10.41
N LEU A 127 -16.40 -2.07 -10.59
CA LEU A 127 -16.86 -0.70 -10.76
C LEU A 127 -16.88 -0.24 -12.24
N THR A 128 -16.49 -1.09 -13.19
CA THR A 128 -16.47 -0.75 -14.62
C THR A 128 -17.84 -0.35 -15.15
N ALA A 129 -18.89 -1.04 -14.68
CA ALA A 129 -20.28 -0.74 -15.07
C ALA A 129 -20.80 0.64 -14.58
N LEU A 130 -20.11 1.28 -13.63
CA LEU A 130 -20.52 2.55 -13.03
C LEU A 130 -19.87 3.78 -13.68
N VAL A 131 -18.95 3.57 -14.63
CA VAL A 131 -18.15 4.63 -15.24
C VAL A 131 -18.16 4.55 -16.76
N SER A 132 -17.69 5.61 -17.43
CA SER A 132 -17.59 5.62 -18.89
C SER A 132 -16.47 4.69 -19.39
N GLY A 133 -16.61 4.18 -20.62
CA GLY A 133 -15.55 3.37 -21.26
C GLY A 133 -14.21 4.10 -21.35
N ALA A 134 -14.21 5.41 -21.55
CA ALA A 134 -12.98 6.21 -21.52
C ALA A 134 -12.29 6.16 -20.15
N THR A 135 -13.09 6.20 -19.07
CA THR A 135 -12.58 6.08 -17.71
C THR A 135 -11.99 4.68 -17.46
N VAL A 136 -12.66 3.61 -17.94
CA VAL A 136 -12.17 2.23 -17.84
C VAL A 136 -10.83 2.10 -18.55
N SER A 137 -10.72 2.57 -19.80
CA SER A 137 -9.48 2.50 -20.58
C SER A 137 -8.34 3.27 -19.89
N ALA A 138 -8.61 4.47 -19.37
CA ALA A 138 -7.62 5.25 -18.63
C ALA A 138 -7.18 4.52 -17.36
N ALA A 139 -8.12 4.00 -16.55
CA ALA A 139 -7.82 3.26 -15.33
C ALA A 139 -6.98 2.01 -15.62
N THR A 140 -7.31 1.27 -16.67
CA THR A 140 -6.56 0.08 -17.10
C THR A 140 -5.13 0.44 -17.51
N ALA A 141 -4.94 1.52 -18.26
CA ALA A 141 -3.61 1.99 -18.65
C ALA A 141 -2.77 2.40 -17.43
N TRP A 142 -3.35 3.14 -16.50
CA TRP A 142 -2.70 3.51 -15.25
C TRP A 142 -2.38 2.30 -14.40
N HIS A 143 -3.32 1.37 -14.21
CA HIS A 143 -3.12 0.16 -13.42
C HIS A 143 -1.95 -0.68 -13.94
N LYS A 144 -1.92 -0.93 -15.25
CA LYS A 144 -0.82 -1.67 -15.92
C LYS A 144 0.51 -0.92 -15.84
N GLY A 145 0.50 0.40 -16.04
CA GLY A 145 1.70 1.24 -15.99
C GLY A 145 2.30 1.35 -14.59
N LEU A 146 1.47 1.69 -13.61
CA LEU A 146 1.89 1.83 -12.21
C LEU A 146 2.25 0.48 -11.58
N GLY A 147 1.58 -0.62 -11.97
CA GLY A 147 1.87 -1.96 -11.45
C GLY A 147 3.32 -2.40 -11.69
N LYS A 148 3.93 -1.97 -12.78
CA LYS A 148 5.34 -2.25 -13.08
C LYS A 148 6.30 -1.53 -12.13
N LEU A 149 5.90 -0.38 -11.61
CA LEU A 149 6.73 0.42 -10.69
C LEU A 149 6.73 -0.13 -9.25
N VAL A 150 5.75 -0.96 -8.88
CA VAL A 150 5.71 -1.61 -7.54
C VAL A 150 6.96 -2.47 -7.27
N LEU A 151 7.62 -2.95 -8.31
CA LEU A 151 8.85 -3.75 -8.20
C LEU A 151 10.10 -2.92 -7.91
N ILE A 152 10.01 -1.59 -8.01
CA ILE A 152 11.16 -0.68 -7.85
C ILE A 152 11.12 -0.01 -6.46
N LEU A 153 9.99 -0.05 -5.79
CA LEU A 153 9.75 0.52 -4.46
C LEU A 153 10.02 -0.50 -3.36
#